data_971eef9a0ed3aae891475db4900d1b4a
#
_entry.id   971eef9a0ed3aae891475db4900d1b4a
#
_cell.length_a   1.000
_cell.length_b   1.000
_cell.length_c   1.000
_cell.angle_alpha   90.00
_cell.angle_beta   90.00
_cell.angle_gamma   90.00
#
_symmetry.space_group_name_H-M   'P 1'
#
loop_
_entity.id
_entity.type
_entity.pdbx_description
1 polymer ?
#
loop_
_entity_poly.entity_id
_entity_poly.type
_entity_poly.pdbx_seq_one_letter_code
_entity_poly.pdbx_strand_id
1 'polypeptide(L)'
;LFLAIMLMTLTYCKKNVDCSTPPPDFILLVNKNSELYKEFINQEGKIDKASIFFYKQVGNEKKQYDIVFGTFKPENNNDYLQIIISLWFENDVYTGKTETLYLQNATKTYKIEVNGYMKDTDCGLVPITNEIYVDGVKVENHYLAK
;
A
#
# COMPACT_ATOMS: atom_id res chain seq x y z
N LEU A 1 -37.31 19.59 55.47
CA LEU A 1 -35.99 19.87 54.88
C LEU A 1 -35.80 18.91 53.67
N PHE A 2 -36.10 19.38 52.44
CA PHE A 2 -35.91 18.60 51.23
C PHE A 2 -34.53 18.87 50.69
N LEU A 3 -33.68 17.84 50.73
CA LEU A 3 -32.35 17.86 50.12
C LEU A 3 -32.51 17.41 48.67
N ALA A 4 -32.53 18.35 47.72
CA ALA A 4 -32.51 18.07 46.30
C ALA A 4 -31.09 17.64 45.88
N ILE A 5 -30.89 16.35 45.67
CA ILE A 5 -29.68 15.81 45.08
C ILE A 5 -29.79 16.06 43.57
N MET A 6 -29.06 17.10 43.10
CA MET A 6 -28.91 17.41 41.70
C MET A 6 -27.91 16.41 41.09
N LEU A 7 -28.41 15.32 40.45
CA LEU A 7 -27.59 14.43 39.64
C LEU A 7 -27.13 15.21 38.41
N MET A 8 -25.89 15.70 38.42
CA MET A 8 -25.23 16.14 37.18
C MET A 8 -24.91 14.90 36.34
N THR A 9 -25.78 14.61 35.39
CA THR A 9 -25.46 13.71 34.30
C THR A 9 -24.40 14.37 33.41
N LEU A 10 -23.14 14.00 33.63
CA LEU A 10 -22.06 14.31 32.69
C LEU A 10 -22.37 13.58 31.36
N THR A 11 -23.02 14.28 30.44
CA THR A 11 -23.10 13.86 29.07
C THR A 11 -21.70 13.93 28.49
N TYR A 12 -21.03 12.80 28.49
CA TYR A 12 -19.78 12.63 27.78
C TYR A 12 -20.09 12.76 26.28
N CYS A 13 -19.91 13.96 25.75
CA CYS A 13 -19.91 14.16 24.29
C CYS A 13 -18.77 13.35 23.70
N LYS A 14 -19.09 12.14 23.21
CA LYS A 14 -18.21 11.37 22.37
C LYS A 14 -17.98 12.22 21.11
N LYS A 15 -16.76 12.75 20.97
CA LYS A 15 -16.35 13.50 19.78
C LYS A 15 -16.54 12.55 18.60
N ASN A 16 -17.58 12.77 17.80
CA ASN A 16 -17.76 12.04 16.55
C ASN A 16 -16.60 12.46 15.64
N VAL A 17 -15.57 11.62 15.55
CA VAL A 17 -14.51 11.77 14.58
C VAL A 17 -15.08 11.21 13.28
N ASP A 18 -15.33 12.08 12.32
CA ASP A 18 -15.73 11.67 10.95
C ASP A 18 -14.52 10.99 10.31
N CYS A 19 -14.51 9.68 10.35
CA CYS A 19 -13.45 8.87 9.77
C CYS A 19 -13.95 8.26 8.46
N SER A 20 -13.25 8.58 7.36
CA SER A 20 -13.38 7.87 6.09
C SER A 20 -12.10 7.07 5.87
N THR A 21 -12.13 5.78 6.16
CA THR A 21 -11.00 4.89 5.92
C THR A 21 -11.22 4.17 4.60
N PRO A 22 -10.45 4.49 3.55
CA PRO A 22 -10.54 3.76 2.28
C PRO A 22 -10.02 2.33 2.45
N PRO A 23 -10.37 1.42 1.52
CA PRO A 23 -9.73 0.10 1.45
C PRO A 23 -8.21 0.23 1.39
N PRO A 24 -7.45 -0.72 1.97
CA PRO A 24 -6.00 -0.65 1.97
C PRO A 24 -5.44 -0.77 0.56
N ASP A 25 -4.37 -0.02 0.31
CA ASP A 25 -3.54 -0.11 -0.88
C ASP A 25 -2.14 -0.57 -0.49
N PHE A 26 -1.45 -1.23 -1.41
CA PHE A 26 -0.02 -1.49 -1.33
C PHE A 26 0.69 -0.65 -2.38
N ILE A 27 1.70 0.11 -1.98
CA ILE A 27 2.37 1.08 -2.86
C ILE A 27 3.85 0.75 -2.98
N LEU A 28 4.35 0.82 -4.22
CA LEU A 28 5.78 0.78 -4.52
C LEU A 28 6.19 2.07 -5.22
N LEU A 29 7.40 2.54 -4.90
CA LEU A 29 7.95 3.79 -5.44
C LEU A 29 9.21 3.51 -6.27
N VAL A 30 9.26 4.05 -7.48
CA VAL A 30 10.41 3.94 -8.38
C VAL A 30 10.88 5.33 -8.77
N ASN A 31 12.14 5.66 -8.43
CA ASN A 31 12.73 6.93 -8.85
C ASN A 31 12.80 7.00 -10.38
N LYS A 32 12.20 8.05 -10.96
CA LYS A 32 12.16 8.22 -12.41
C LYS A 32 13.53 8.47 -13.05
N ASN A 33 14.53 8.82 -12.24
CA ASN A 33 15.91 8.96 -12.70
C ASN A 33 16.73 7.66 -12.58
N SER A 34 16.15 6.58 -12.04
CA SER A 34 16.83 5.30 -11.88
C SER A 34 16.82 4.48 -13.19
N GLU A 35 17.81 3.60 -13.36
CA GLU A 35 17.79 2.63 -14.45
C GLU A 35 16.58 1.70 -14.38
N LEU A 36 16.12 1.38 -13.16
CA LEU A 36 14.96 0.54 -12.94
C LEU A 36 13.68 1.13 -13.55
N TYR A 37 13.53 2.46 -13.54
CA TYR A 37 12.36 3.12 -14.12
C TYR A 37 12.19 2.80 -15.62
N LYS A 38 13.30 2.61 -16.34
CA LYS A 38 13.29 2.27 -17.78
C LYS A 38 12.59 0.94 -18.08
N GLU A 39 12.53 0.04 -17.09
CA GLU A 39 11.83 -1.24 -17.22
C GLU A 39 10.29 -1.11 -17.18
N PHE A 40 9.78 0.05 -16.76
CA PHE A 40 8.35 0.32 -16.62
C PHE A 40 7.78 1.24 -17.70
N ILE A 41 8.62 1.70 -18.62
CA ILE A 41 8.21 2.59 -19.71
C ILE A 41 8.39 1.93 -21.07
N ASN A 42 7.55 2.32 -22.02
CA ASN A 42 7.65 1.91 -23.43
C ASN A 42 8.66 2.79 -24.20
N GLN A 43 8.82 2.53 -25.49
CA GLN A 43 9.73 3.27 -26.37
C GLN A 43 9.39 4.78 -26.48
N GLU A 44 8.13 5.16 -26.21
CA GLU A 44 7.69 6.57 -26.20
C GLU A 44 7.94 7.26 -24.86
N GLY A 45 8.53 6.56 -23.88
CA GLY A 45 8.75 7.09 -22.51
C GLY A 45 7.51 7.14 -21.64
N LYS A 46 6.44 6.46 -22.03
CA LYS A 46 5.19 6.35 -21.26
C LYS A 46 5.15 5.05 -20.48
N ILE A 47 4.45 5.05 -19.34
CA ILE A 47 4.25 3.81 -18.54
C ILE A 47 3.61 2.74 -19.45
N ASP A 48 4.27 1.58 -19.52
CA ASP A 48 3.81 0.43 -20.30
C ASP A 48 2.78 -0.39 -19.49
N LYS A 49 1.60 0.20 -19.32
CA LYS A 49 0.52 -0.37 -18.51
C LYS A 49 0.09 -1.76 -18.97
N ALA A 50 0.24 -2.06 -20.25
CA ALA A 50 -0.18 -3.34 -20.80
C ALA A 50 0.73 -4.51 -20.40
N SER A 51 1.97 -4.21 -20.01
CA SER A 51 2.98 -5.21 -19.64
C SER A 51 3.18 -5.32 -18.12
N ILE A 52 2.56 -4.45 -17.33
CA ILE A 52 2.77 -4.41 -15.88
C ILE A 52 1.62 -5.09 -15.16
N PHE A 53 1.96 -6.13 -14.40
CA PHE A 53 1.02 -6.93 -13.62
C PHE A 53 1.51 -7.09 -12.19
N PHE A 54 0.57 -7.07 -11.26
CA PHE A 54 0.83 -7.44 -9.87
C PHE A 54 -0.10 -8.59 -9.48
N TYR A 55 0.45 -9.66 -8.95
CA TYR A 55 -0.33 -10.85 -8.67
C TYR A 55 0.22 -11.66 -7.49
N LYS A 56 -0.63 -12.50 -6.93
CA LYS A 56 -0.31 -13.55 -5.97
C LYS A 56 -0.55 -14.90 -6.60
N GLN A 57 0.36 -15.85 -6.39
CA GLN A 57 0.16 -17.23 -6.83
C GLN A 57 -0.72 -17.95 -5.81
N VAL A 58 -1.88 -18.45 -6.24
CA VAL A 58 -2.82 -19.23 -5.42
C VAL A 58 -3.00 -20.60 -6.10
N GLY A 59 -2.29 -21.62 -5.60
CA GLY A 59 -2.22 -22.91 -6.27
C GLY A 59 -1.60 -22.77 -7.67
N ASN A 60 -2.32 -23.20 -8.69
CA ASN A 60 -1.88 -23.10 -10.09
C ASN A 60 -2.37 -21.83 -10.80
N GLU A 61 -3.08 -20.95 -10.10
CA GLU A 61 -3.68 -19.75 -10.66
C GLU A 61 -2.99 -18.48 -10.16
N LYS A 62 -3.01 -17.43 -10.99
CA LYS A 62 -2.56 -16.09 -10.62
C LYS A 62 -3.76 -15.24 -10.23
N LYS A 63 -3.82 -14.81 -8.98
CA LYS A 63 -4.75 -13.77 -8.54
C LYS A 63 -4.14 -12.42 -8.85
N GLN A 64 -4.66 -11.72 -9.86
CA GLN A 64 -4.21 -10.40 -10.25
C GLN A 64 -4.91 -9.30 -9.43
N TYR A 65 -4.19 -8.20 -9.23
CA TYR A 65 -4.68 -6.99 -8.57
C TYR A 65 -4.69 -5.82 -9.54
N ASP A 66 -5.64 -4.93 -9.36
CA ASP A 66 -5.70 -3.68 -10.12
C ASP A 66 -4.54 -2.77 -9.73
N ILE A 67 -3.93 -2.13 -10.71
CA ILE A 67 -2.84 -1.18 -10.53
C ILE A 67 -3.27 0.19 -11.01
N VAL A 68 -3.03 1.18 -10.16
CA VAL A 68 -3.13 2.60 -10.52
C VAL A 68 -1.73 3.20 -10.50
N PHE A 69 -1.38 3.97 -11.52
CA PHE A 69 -0.10 4.66 -11.61
C PHE A 69 -0.26 6.14 -11.27
N GLY A 70 0.62 6.62 -10.42
CA GLY A 70 0.67 8.00 -10.00
C GLY A 70 2.09 8.56 -10.01
N THR A 71 2.22 9.80 -9.58
CA THR A 71 3.51 10.46 -9.36
C THR A 71 3.59 10.96 -7.93
N PHE A 72 4.71 10.70 -7.28
CA PHE A 72 5.03 11.20 -5.96
C PHE A 72 6.26 12.09 -6.02
N LYS A 73 6.15 13.29 -5.45
CA LYS A 73 7.22 14.30 -5.40
C LYS A 73 7.51 14.65 -3.95
N PRO A 74 8.45 13.95 -3.29
CA PRO A 74 8.89 14.37 -1.97
C PRO A 74 9.73 15.66 -2.03
N GLU A 75 10.05 16.24 -0.87
CA GLU A 75 10.80 17.51 -0.78
C GLU A 75 12.24 17.43 -1.33
N ASN A 76 12.76 16.24 -1.59
CA ASN A 76 14.12 16.02 -2.15
C ASN A 76 14.26 16.33 -3.66
N ASN A 77 13.22 16.89 -4.30
CA ASN A 77 13.14 17.20 -5.74
C ASN A 77 13.24 16.00 -6.71
N ASN A 78 13.17 14.76 -6.23
CA ASN A 78 13.08 13.60 -7.10
C ASN A 78 11.62 13.29 -7.42
N ASP A 79 11.37 12.90 -8.66
CA ASP A 79 10.07 12.37 -9.10
C ASP A 79 10.06 10.85 -8.99
N TYR A 80 9.03 10.32 -8.38
CA TYR A 80 8.81 8.88 -8.24
C TYR A 80 7.55 8.46 -8.99
N LEU A 81 7.67 7.35 -9.71
CA LEU A 81 6.50 6.59 -10.15
C LEU A 81 5.90 5.91 -8.93
N GLN A 82 4.61 6.11 -8.68
CA GLN A 82 3.84 5.30 -7.75
C GLN A 82 3.17 4.16 -8.51
N ILE A 83 3.43 2.94 -8.06
CA ILE A 83 2.71 1.74 -8.45
C ILE A 83 1.78 1.42 -7.29
N ILE A 84 0.50 1.74 -7.44
CA ILE A 84 -0.51 1.61 -6.39
C ILE A 84 -1.34 0.37 -6.69
N ILE A 85 -1.23 -0.62 -5.82
CA ILE A 85 -1.96 -1.88 -5.91
C ILE A 85 -3.20 -1.76 -5.04
N SER A 86 -4.38 -1.80 -5.67
CA SER A 86 -5.65 -1.73 -4.99
C SER A 86 -6.03 -3.11 -4.46
N LEU A 87 -6.12 -3.23 -3.14
CA LEU A 87 -6.46 -4.49 -2.47
C LEU A 87 -7.98 -4.63 -2.28
N TRP A 88 -8.72 -3.53 -2.45
CA TRP A 88 -10.16 -3.47 -2.22
C TRP A 88 -10.54 -4.02 -0.84
N PHE A 89 -11.52 -4.88 -0.76
CA PHE A 89 -11.95 -5.52 0.48
C PHE A 89 -11.26 -6.87 0.75
N GLU A 90 -10.42 -7.32 -0.18
CA GLU A 90 -9.63 -8.55 -0.09
C GLU A 90 -8.18 -8.22 0.22
N ASN A 91 -7.86 -8.16 1.50
CA ASN A 91 -6.51 -7.86 1.95
C ASN A 91 -5.67 -9.14 2.02
N ASP A 92 -4.90 -9.41 0.98
CA ASP A 92 -3.95 -10.54 0.92
C ASP A 92 -2.50 -10.13 1.22
N VAL A 93 -2.26 -8.87 1.60
CA VAL A 93 -0.92 -8.33 1.85
C VAL A 93 -0.67 -8.11 3.33
N TYR A 94 -1.60 -7.46 4.02
CA TYR A 94 -1.46 -7.10 5.44
C TYR A 94 -2.15 -8.12 6.34
N THR A 95 -1.70 -9.38 6.26
CA THR A 95 -2.34 -10.53 6.90
C THR A 95 -1.81 -10.86 8.29
N GLY A 96 -0.76 -10.16 8.74
CA GLY A 96 0.00 -10.50 9.95
C GLY A 96 1.08 -11.54 9.73
N LYS A 97 1.24 -12.02 8.49
CA LYS A 97 2.28 -12.97 8.07
C LYS A 97 3.08 -12.37 6.92
N THR A 98 4.17 -13.03 6.54
CA THR A 98 4.89 -12.68 5.31
C THR A 98 4.15 -13.27 4.12
N GLU A 99 3.69 -12.40 3.24
CA GLU A 99 3.02 -12.75 2.00
C GLU A 99 3.96 -12.59 0.81
N THR A 100 3.87 -13.49 -0.15
CA THR A 100 4.68 -13.45 -1.38
C THR A 100 3.81 -13.04 -2.55
N LEU A 101 4.24 -11.98 -3.22
CA LEU A 101 3.57 -11.39 -4.38
C LEU A 101 4.59 -11.18 -5.50
N TYR A 102 4.12 -10.88 -6.68
CA TYR A 102 4.96 -10.70 -7.86
C TYR A 102 4.57 -9.43 -8.60
N LEU A 103 5.58 -8.63 -8.95
CA LEU A 103 5.46 -7.50 -9.85
C LEU A 103 6.16 -7.88 -11.15
N GLN A 104 5.41 -7.92 -12.23
CA GLN A 104 5.91 -8.26 -13.56
C GLN A 104 5.88 -7.03 -14.46
N ASN A 105 6.91 -6.83 -15.25
CA ASN A 105 6.95 -5.90 -16.36
C ASN A 105 7.28 -6.66 -17.67
N ALA A 106 7.54 -5.95 -18.76
CA ALA A 106 7.85 -6.56 -20.06
C ALA A 106 9.12 -7.42 -20.06
N THR A 107 10.06 -7.17 -19.15
CA THR A 107 11.40 -7.78 -19.15
C THR A 107 11.65 -8.70 -17.96
N LYS A 108 10.99 -8.48 -16.82
CA LYS A 108 11.33 -9.14 -15.57
C LYS A 108 10.11 -9.33 -14.67
N THR A 109 10.19 -10.33 -13.80
CA THR A 109 9.28 -10.54 -12.67
C THR A 109 10.06 -10.41 -11.37
N TYR A 110 9.63 -9.50 -10.51
CA TYR A 110 10.16 -9.29 -9.16
C TYR A 110 9.36 -10.09 -8.16
N LYS A 111 10.06 -10.86 -7.32
CA LYS A 111 9.46 -11.48 -6.14
C LYS A 111 9.41 -10.46 -5.01
N ILE A 112 8.22 -10.18 -4.49
CA ILE A 112 8.00 -9.21 -3.42
C ILE A 112 7.45 -9.94 -2.21
N GLU A 113 8.18 -9.89 -1.11
CA GLU A 113 7.76 -10.44 0.17
C GLU A 113 7.42 -9.28 1.10
N VAL A 114 6.19 -9.28 1.58
CA VAL A 114 5.68 -8.23 2.47
C VAL A 114 5.28 -8.85 3.79
N ASN A 115 5.82 -8.33 4.88
CA ASN A 115 5.34 -8.58 6.23
C ASN A 115 4.62 -7.34 6.74
N GLY A 116 3.36 -7.49 7.07
CA GLY A 116 2.53 -6.38 7.54
C GLY A 116 1.22 -6.87 8.15
N TYR A 117 0.51 -5.98 8.78
CA TYR A 117 -0.75 -6.26 9.45
C TYR A 117 -1.69 -5.05 9.41
N MET A 118 -2.96 -5.29 9.71
CA MET A 118 -3.95 -4.23 9.89
C MET A 118 -4.01 -3.84 11.36
N LYS A 119 -3.75 -2.56 11.65
CA LYS A 119 -3.83 -1.99 12.99
C LYS A 119 -5.19 -1.35 13.20
N ASP A 120 -5.84 -1.70 14.32
CA ASP A 120 -7.07 -1.04 14.74
C ASP A 120 -6.79 0.36 15.30
N THR A 121 -7.56 1.33 14.83
CA THR A 121 -7.48 2.73 15.24
C THR A 121 -8.88 3.28 15.50
N ASP A 122 -8.99 4.47 16.11
CA ASP A 122 -10.29 5.14 16.32
C ASP A 122 -11.06 5.38 15.01
N CYS A 123 -10.36 5.37 13.86
CA CYS A 123 -10.93 5.56 12.52
C CYS A 123 -11.06 4.25 11.73
N GLY A 124 -10.88 3.09 12.36
CA GLY A 124 -10.92 1.78 11.73
C GLY A 124 -9.53 1.19 11.49
N LEU A 125 -9.46 0.16 10.64
CA LEU A 125 -8.24 -0.58 10.36
C LEU A 125 -7.36 0.16 9.37
N VAL A 126 -6.07 0.32 9.71
CA VAL A 126 -5.04 0.90 8.84
C VAL A 126 -3.91 -0.08 8.58
N PRO A 127 -3.35 -0.13 7.37
CA PRO A 127 -2.26 -1.04 7.05
C PRO A 127 -0.94 -0.56 7.67
N ILE A 128 -0.21 -1.49 8.27
CA ILE A 128 1.15 -1.28 8.80
C ILE A 128 2.09 -2.24 8.10
N THR A 129 3.12 -1.70 7.47
CA THR A 129 4.19 -2.50 6.86
C THR A 129 5.37 -2.60 7.83
N ASN A 130 5.76 -3.82 8.17
CA ASN A 130 6.95 -4.08 8.97
C ASN A 130 8.20 -4.17 8.09
N GLU A 131 8.13 -4.99 7.03
CA GLU A 131 9.25 -5.27 6.15
C GLU A 131 8.78 -5.56 4.73
N ILE A 132 9.58 -5.15 3.76
CA ILE A 132 9.46 -5.52 2.35
C ILE A 132 10.80 -6.00 1.85
N TYR A 133 10.79 -7.14 1.15
CA TYR A 133 11.92 -7.67 0.42
C TYR A 133 11.58 -7.76 -1.07
N VAL A 134 12.52 -7.39 -1.91
CA VAL A 134 12.41 -7.52 -3.37
C VAL A 134 13.56 -8.38 -3.85
N ASP A 135 13.27 -9.54 -4.43
CA ASP A 135 14.26 -10.55 -4.82
C ASP A 135 15.25 -10.87 -3.68
N GLY A 136 14.75 -10.95 -2.44
CA GLY A 136 15.53 -11.24 -1.24
C GLY A 136 16.29 -10.07 -0.64
N VAL A 137 16.20 -8.87 -1.21
CA VAL A 137 16.86 -7.66 -0.70
C VAL A 137 15.84 -6.78 0.01
N LYS A 138 16.12 -6.41 1.26
CA LYS A 138 15.27 -5.50 2.03
C LYS A 138 15.20 -4.12 1.39
N VAL A 139 14.00 -3.61 1.19
CA VAL A 139 13.76 -2.24 0.74
C VAL A 139 13.15 -1.42 1.88
N GLU A 140 13.44 -0.15 1.90
CA GLU A 140 12.95 0.78 2.93
C GLU A 140 11.88 1.70 2.35
N ASN A 141 10.88 2.01 3.17
CA ASN A 141 9.85 3.00 2.86
C ASN A 141 9.17 2.78 1.49
N HIS A 142 8.97 1.51 1.10
CA HIS A 142 8.34 1.14 -0.17
C HIS A 142 9.13 1.53 -1.44
N TYR A 143 10.39 1.98 -1.31
CA TYR A 143 11.23 2.35 -2.46
C TYR A 143 11.80 1.11 -3.14
N LEU A 144 11.23 0.75 -4.30
CA LEU A 144 11.80 -0.26 -5.19
C LEU A 144 13.11 0.25 -5.83
N ALA A 145 13.20 1.56 -6.11
CA ALA A 145 14.41 2.29 -6.45
C ALA A 145 14.35 3.69 -5.85
N LYS A 146 15.44 4.09 -5.17
CA LYS A 146 15.61 5.43 -4.58
C LYS A 146 16.17 6.42 -5.58
#